data_4a00def81c850090c80abb9bc162e999
#
_entry.id   4a00def81c850090c80abb9bc162e999
#
_cell.length_a   1.000
_cell.length_b   1.000
_cell.length_c   1.000
_cell.angle_alpha   90.00
_cell.angle_beta   90.00
_cell.angle_gamma   90.00
#
_symmetry.space_group_name_H-M   'P 1'
#
loop_
_entity.id
_entity.type
_entity.pdbx_description
1 polymer ?
#
loop_
_entity_poly.entity_id
_entity_poly.type
_entity_poly.pdbx_seq_one_letter_code
_entity_poly.pdbx_strand_id
1 'polypeptide(L)'
;MTANLKIDNESVIDESKGSAENRAARLRRLRNLANLSRKEMCNDSGIKLDTLIGWEVARHGGLTENGAKKVIDCVSTEGVQCTLNWLLYDIGTGPAVLANFDKVKTNLQKHIEEPITPAKKDDEKLIIEELLFFRSLHQESIDYLVEDDAMFPQYLLNDYVAGIKRYKKNISKLIGNDCIVQMSDGKVLLRCLRESPSKGKYTLLCTNTKTNSATPILHDVELICAAPVIWIRRRNPEI
;
A
#
# COMPACT_ATOMS: atom_id res chain seq x y z
N MET A 1 4.13 4.40 -51.91
CA MET A 1 4.48 5.47 -50.99
C MET A 1 3.96 5.08 -49.62
N THR A 2 4.80 4.45 -48.82
CA THR A 2 4.52 3.97 -47.48
C THR A 2 5.05 5.00 -46.49
N ALA A 3 4.14 5.72 -45.80
CA ALA A 3 4.51 6.65 -44.76
C ALA A 3 4.79 5.90 -43.44
N ASN A 4 6.06 5.91 -43.06
CA ASN A 4 6.50 5.47 -41.72
C ASN A 4 6.05 6.49 -40.69
N LEU A 5 5.07 6.13 -39.88
CA LEU A 5 4.78 6.83 -38.63
C LEU A 5 5.78 6.36 -37.55
N LYS A 6 6.80 7.16 -37.33
CA LYS A 6 7.60 7.08 -36.10
C LYS A 6 6.73 7.57 -34.94
N ILE A 7 6.45 6.68 -34.01
CA ILE A 7 5.86 7.04 -32.72
C ILE A 7 7.06 7.38 -31.81
N ASP A 8 7.37 8.66 -31.74
CA ASP A 8 8.31 9.18 -30.76
C ASP A 8 7.60 9.30 -29.40
N ASN A 9 7.70 8.25 -28.60
CA ASN A 9 7.29 8.25 -27.18
C ASN A 9 8.51 8.57 -26.31
N GLU A 10 9.16 9.69 -26.54
CA GLU A 10 10.02 10.32 -25.53
C GLU A 10 9.11 11.12 -24.58
N SER A 11 8.82 10.54 -23.43
CA SER A 11 8.31 11.29 -22.29
C SER A 11 9.38 12.31 -21.92
N VAL A 12 9.17 13.58 -22.28
CA VAL A 12 10.02 14.70 -21.86
C VAL A 12 10.04 14.70 -20.33
N ILE A 13 11.17 14.26 -19.76
CA ILE A 13 11.40 14.37 -18.32
C ILE A 13 11.51 15.85 -18.03
N ASP A 14 10.52 16.40 -17.34
CA ASP A 14 10.55 17.78 -16.86
C ASP A 14 11.67 17.89 -15.80
N GLU A 15 12.84 18.38 -16.23
CA GLU A 15 14.03 18.50 -15.38
C GLU A 15 13.77 19.32 -14.11
N SER A 16 12.77 20.22 -14.13
CA SER A 16 12.36 21.00 -12.95
C SER A 16 11.84 20.14 -11.82
N LYS A 17 11.20 19.02 -12.14
CA LYS A 17 10.64 18.07 -11.15
C LYS A 17 11.73 17.34 -10.38
N GLY A 18 12.92 17.16 -10.96
CA GLY A 18 14.09 16.57 -10.31
C GLY A 18 14.93 17.55 -9.49
N SER A 19 14.52 18.81 -9.35
CA SER A 19 15.29 19.82 -8.60
C SER A 19 15.45 19.45 -7.12
N ALA A 20 16.51 19.98 -6.49
CA ALA A 20 16.77 19.71 -5.06
C ALA A 20 15.61 20.16 -4.16
N GLU A 21 14.97 21.27 -4.48
CA GLU A 21 13.83 21.85 -3.76
C GLU A 21 12.59 20.94 -3.85
N ASN A 22 12.32 20.44 -5.05
CA ASN A 22 11.19 19.53 -5.28
C ASN A 22 11.40 18.18 -4.59
N ARG A 23 12.63 17.64 -4.63
CA ARG A 23 13.00 16.45 -3.85
C ARG A 23 12.86 16.66 -2.35
N ALA A 24 13.27 17.85 -1.85
CA ALA A 24 13.14 18.21 -0.44
C ALA A 24 11.68 18.29 -0.01
N ALA A 25 10.79 18.85 -0.85
CA ALA A 25 9.35 18.90 -0.58
C ALA A 25 8.74 17.50 -0.50
N ARG A 26 9.08 16.61 -1.46
CA ARG A 26 8.62 15.22 -1.46
C ARG A 26 9.14 14.42 -0.26
N LEU A 27 10.40 14.61 0.12
CA LEU A 27 10.99 13.99 1.31
C LEU A 27 10.23 14.38 2.60
N ARG A 28 9.95 15.67 2.80
CA ARG A 28 9.15 16.13 3.95
C ARG A 28 7.74 15.54 3.95
N ARG A 29 7.08 15.52 2.77
CA ARG A 29 5.76 14.92 2.62
C ARG A 29 5.78 13.43 2.99
N LEU A 30 6.79 12.69 2.52
CA LEU A 30 6.94 11.27 2.77
C LEU A 30 7.15 10.98 4.28
N ARG A 31 8.03 11.73 4.94
CA ARG A 31 8.26 11.62 6.39
C ARG A 31 7.00 11.92 7.20
N ASN A 32 6.25 12.97 6.81
CA ASN A 32 5.01 13.32 7.51
C ASN A 32 3.92 12.26 7.31
N LEU A 33 3.82 11.63 6.14
CA LEU A 33 2.91 10.51 5.89
C LEU A 33 3.24 9.29 6.75
N ALA A 34 4.53 9.05 6.99
CA ALA A 34 5.01 8.00 7.89
C ALA A 34 4.88 8.38 9.38
N ASN A 35 4.37 9.57 9.69
CA ASN A 35 4.26 10.12 11.04
C ASN A 35 5.58 10.11 11.84
N LEU A 36 6.72 10.23 11.14
CA LEU A 36 8.05 10.20 11.75
C LEU A 36 8.56 11.61 12.04
N SER A 37 9.10 11.82 13.23
CA SER A 37 9.97 12.95 13.51
C SER A 37 11.32 12.77 12.78
N ARG A 38 12.09 13.85 12.62
CA ARG A 38 13.44 13.74 12.03
C ARG A 38 14.35 12.81 12.83
N LYS A 39 14.23 12.81 14.16
CA LYS A 39 15.05 11.95 15.04
C LYS A 39 14.71 10.48 14.85
N GLU A 40 13.43 10.13 14.81
CA GLU A 40 12.97 8.76 14.57
C GLU A 40 13.46 8.26 13.20
N MET A 41 13.20 9.03 12.13
CA MET A 41 13.68 8.66 10.80
C MET A 41 15.21 8.46 10.75
N CYS A 42 15.98 9.27 11.48
CA CYS A 42 17.43 9.11 11.56
C CYS A 42 17.87 7.84 12.28
N ASN A 43 17.21 7.52 13.39
CA ASN A 43 17.51 6.32 14.16
C ASN A 43 17.25 5.05 13.33
N ASP A 44 16.12 5.01 12.64
CA ASP A 44 15.66 3.82 11.91
C ASP A 44 16.40 3.64 10.57
N SER A 45 16.76 4.74 9.90
CA SER A 45 17.47 4.71 8.61
C SER A 45 18.99 4.74 8.69
N GLY A 46 19.55 5.05 9.86
CA GLY A 46 20.99 5.30 10.03
C GLY A 46 21.50 6.56 9.30
N ILE A 47 20.60 7.49 8.95
CA ILE A 47 20.93 8.77 8.33
C ILE A 47 21.29 9.78 9.45
N LYS A 48 22.39 10.52 9.30
CA LYS A 48 22.75 11.56 10.25
C LYS A 48 21.74 12.72 10.20
N LEU A 49 21.37 13.27 11.37
CA LEU A 49 20.36 14.32 11.49
C LEU A 49 20.68 15.55 10.62
N ASP A 50 21.93 16.00 10.63
CA ASP A 50 22.35 17.15 9.81
C ASP A 50 22.23 16.88 8.30
N THR A 51 22.44 15.64 7.89
CA THR A 51 22.27 15.21 6.50
C THR A 51 20.80 15.25 6.11
N LEU A 52 19.90 14.71 6.95
CA LEU A 52 18.45 14.74 6.71
C LEU A 52 17.93 16.18 6.64
N ILE A 53 18.35 17.03 7.59
CA ILE A 53 18.00 18.46 7.58
C ILE A 53 18.50 19.11 6.30
N GLY A 54 19.76 18.84 5.89
CA GLY A 54 20.33 19.34 4.66
C GLY A 54 19.51 18.99 3.43
N TRP A 55 19.04 17.75 3.35
CA TRP A 55 18.16 17.31 2.25
C TRP A 55 16.78 17.96 2.28
N GLU A 56 16.18 18.15 3.45
CA GLU A 56 14.87 18.78 3.60
C GLU A 56 14.87 20.30 3.30
N VAL A 57 16.04 20.93 3.29
CA VAL A 57 16.22 22.34 2.93
C VAL A 57 17.01 22.51 1.61
N ALA A 58 17.15 21.44 0.84
CA ALA A 58 17.80 21.42 -0.47
C ALA A 58 19.29 21.88 -0.47
N ARG A 59 20.02 21.73 0.66
CA ARG A 59 21.43 22.08 0.72
C ARG A 59 22.29 21.06 -0.05
N HIS A 60 23.41 21.54 -0.63
CA HIS A 60 24.43 20.70 -1.27
C HIS A 60 23.88 19.72 -2.32
N GLY A 61 22.93 20.17 -3.14
CA GLY A 61 22.29 19.34 -4.16
C GLY A 61 21.14 18.46 -3.66
N GLY A 62 20.79 18.53 -2.36
CA GLY A 62 19.62 17.88 -1.78
C GLY A 62 19.72 16.36 -1.65
N LEU A 63 18.56 15.69 -1.66
CA LEU A 63 18.45 14.24 -1.49
C LEU A 63 19.14 13.48 -2.63
N THR A 64 20.09 12.63 -2.29
CA THR A 64 20.79 11.73 -3.23
C THR A 64 20.02 10.42 -3.45
N GLU A 65 20.33 9.69 -4.52
CA GLU A 65 19.70 8.40 -4.81
C GLU A 65 19.90 7.37 -3.67
N ASN A 66 21.14 7.26 -3.16
CA ASN A 66 21.42 6.36 -2.03
C ASN A 66 20.69 6.79 -0.75
N GLY A 67 20.53 8.10 -0.54
CA GLY A 67 19.74 8.63 0.55
C GLY A 67 18.25 8.32 0.37
N ALA A 68 17.73 8.45 -0.85
CA ALA A 68 16.36 8.15 -1.17
C ALA A 68 16.01 6.66 -0.93
N LYS A 69 16.90 5.73 -1.27
CA LYS A 69 16.72 4.29 -0.97
C LYS A 69 16.57 4.06 0.54
N LYS A 70 17.47 4.61 1.37
CA LYS A 70 17.38 4.51 2.83
C LYS A 70 16.10 5.11 3.42
N VAL A 71 15.66 6.25 2.85
CA VAL A 71 14.39 6.89 3.25
C VAL A 71 13.21 5.99 2.91
N ILE A 72 13.17 5.41 1.71
CA ILE A 72 12.10 4.51 1.27
C ILE A 72 12.04 3.27 2.16
N ASP A 73 13.18 2.65 2.45
CA ASP A 73 13.27 1.49 3.34
C ASP A 73 12.71 1.84 4.73
N CYS A 74 13.11 2.98 5.30
CA CYS A 74 12.64 3.44 6.61
C CYS A 74 11.11 3.70 6.62
N VAL A 75 10.55 4.44 5.64
CA VAL A 75 9.12 4.73 5.65
C VAL A 75 8.27 3.51 5.29
N SER A 76 8.83 2.51 4.62
CA SER A 76 8.13 1.26 4.33
C SER A 76 7.86 0.47 5.61
N THR A 77 8.75 0.51 6.59
CA THR A 77 8.55 -0.08 7.94
C THR A 77 7.46 0.63 8.74
N GLU A 78 7.09 1.85 8.36
CA GLU A 78 5.99 2.62 8.92
C GLU A 78 4.73 2.59 8.02
N GLY A 79 4.66 1.64 7.09
CA GLY A 79 3.48 1.42 6.26
C GLY A 79 3.27 2.44 5.15
N VAL A 80 4.29 3.20 4.78
CA VAL A 80 4.24 4.14 3.66
C VAL A 80 5.03 3.60 2.48
N GLN A 81 4.35 3.35 1.37
CA GLN A 81 4.99 2.95 0.12
C GLN A 81 5.32 4.14 -0.75
N CYS A 82 6.50 4.13 -1.34
CA CYS A 82 6.95 5.14 -2.27
C CYS A 82 7.95 4.55 -3.26
N THR A 83 7.92 5.00 -4.51
CA THR A 83 8.91 4.62 -5.51
C THR A 83 10.07 5.59 -5.54
N LEU A 84 11.26 5.08 -5.91
CA LEU A 84 12.45 5.91 -6.09
C LEU A 84 12.24 7.00 -7.15
N ASN A 85 11.59 6.62 -8.25
CA ASN A 85 11.31 7.54 -9.36
C ASN A 85 10.35 8.66 -8.94
N TRP A 86 9.33 8.37 -8.12
CA TRP A 86 8.49 9.42 -7.59
C TRP A 86 9.26 10.33 -6.63
N LEU A 87 10.03 9.76 -5.71
CA LEU A 87 10.74 10.56 -4.70
C LEU A 87 11.77 11.50 -5.35
N LEU A 88 12.49 11.05 -6.38
CA LEU A 88 13.52 11.84 -7.04
C LEU A 88 12.99 12.73 -8.17
N TYR A 89 12.03 12.23 -8.97
CA TYR A 89 11.67 12.86 -10.25
C TYR A 89 10.18 13.14 -10.42
N ASP A 90 9.33 12.81 -9.42
CA ASP A 90 7.86 12.91 -9.52
C ASP A 90 7.27 12.08 -10.66
N ILE A 91 7.91 10.94 -10.95
CA ILE A 91 7.48 10.02 -12.01
C ILE A 91 6.76 8.83 -11.38
N GLY A 92 5.55 8.55 -11.87
CA GLY A 92 4.71 7.46 -11.39
C GLY A 92 3.75 7.86 -10.28
N THR A 93 3.31 6.87 -9.51
CA THR A 93 2.31 7.08 -8.45
C THR A 93 2.96 7.65 -7.20
N GLY A 94 2.32 8.64 -6.59
CA GLY A 94 2.76 9.23 -5.32
C GLY A 94 2.71 8.24 -4.15
N PRO A 95 3.19 8.64 -2.96
CA PRO A 95 3.23 7.77 -1.80
C PRO A 95 1.83 7.34 -1.38
N ALA A 96 1.69 6.09 -0.97
CA ALA A 96 0.46 5.50 -0.47
C ALA A 96 0.68 4.99 0.96
N VAL A 97 -0.27 5.29 1.85
CA VAL A 97 -0.33 4.68 3.18
C VAL A 97 -1.05 3.34 3.04
N LEU A 98 -0.50 2.31 3.67
CA LEU A 98 -1.09 0.98 3.61
C LEU A 98 -2.39 0.93 4.41
N ALA A 99 -3.41 0.38 3.80
CA ALA A 99 -4.62 0.07 4.51
C ALA A 99 -4.32 -0.89 5.68
N ASN A 100 -4.87 -0.60 6.85
CA ASN A 100 -4.76 -1.43 8.06
C ASN A 100 -3.34 -1.60 8.65
N PHE A 101 -2.36 -0.80 8.23
CA PHE A 101 -0.99 -0.93 8.75
C PHE A 101 -0.92 -0.81 10.29
N ASP A 102 -1.64 0.16 10.87
CA ASP A 102 -1.68 0.35 12.33
C ASP A 102 -2.24 -0.88 13.06
N LYS A 103 -3.21 -1.57 12.47
CA LYS A 103 -3.77 -2.81 13.05
C LYS A 103 -2.76 -3.95 13.00
N VAL A 104 -2.00 -4.06 11.91
CA VAL A 104 -0.91 -5.04 11.79
C VAL A 104 0.17 -4.74 12.82
N LYS A 105 0.60 -3.46 12.94
CA LYS A 105 1.60 -3.01 13.93
C LYS A 105 1.11 -3.22 15.37
N THR A 106 -0.15 -2.89 15.66
CA THR A 106 -0.75 -3.07 17.00
C THR A 106 -0.87 -4.55 17.39
N ASN A 107 -1.25 -5.41 16.45
CA ASN A 107 -1.29 -6.84 16.69
C ASN A 107 0.10 -7.40 16.99
N LEU A 108 1.13 -6.97 16.25
CA LEU A 108 2.52 -7.32 16.54
C LEU A 108 2.96 -6.89 17.94
N GLN A 109 2.67 -5.64 18.34
CA GLN A 109 3.04 -5.13 19.66
C GLN A 109 2.34 -5.89 20.79
N LYS A 110 1.05 -6.20 20.66
CA LYS A 110 0.32 -7.02 21.64
C LYS A 110 0.93 -8.40 21.81
N HIS A 111 1.40 -9.01 20.73
CA HIS A 111 2.04 -10.32 20.78
C HIS A 111 3.48 -10.29 21.35
N ILE A 112 4.12 -9.12 21.36
CA ILE A 112 5.44 -8.94 22.00
C ILE A 112 5.32 -8.82 23.53
N GLU A 113 4.20 -8.30 24.03
CA GLU A 113 3.95 -8.07 25.46
C GLU A 113 3.38 -9.30 26.19
N GLU A 114 2.77 -10.26 25.49
CA GLU A 114 2.35 -11.53 26.07
C GLU A 114 3.51 -12.55 26.10
N PRO A 115 3.58 -13.45 27.10
CA PRO A 115 4.58 -14.54 27.10
C PRO A 115 4.22 -15.55 26.00
N ILE A 116 4.75 -15.29 24.80
CA ILE A 116 4.43 -16.01 23.58
C ILE A 116 5.33 -17.25 23.47
N THR A 117 4.73 -18.39 23.13
CA THR A 117 5.48 -19.56 22.68
C THR A 117 6.32 -19.20 21.44
N PRO A 118 7.57 -19.66 21.33
CA PRO A 118 8.48 -19.29 20.24
C PRO A 118 7.89 -19.46 18.83
N ALA A 119 7.07 -20.47 18.62
CA ALA A 119 6.44 -20.77 17.33
C ALA A 119 5.48 -19.69 16.84
N LYS A 120 4.72 -19.05 17.74
CA LYS A 120 3.73 -18.00 17.39
C LYS A 120 4.40 -16.71 16.95
N LYS A 121 5.53 -16.37 17.56
CA LYS A 121 6.30 -15.16 17.26
C LYS A 121 6.98 -15.26 15.88
N ASP A 122 7.44 -16.46 15.55
CA ASP A 122 8.15 -16.72 14.29
C ASP A 122 7.18 -16.68 13.09
N ASP A 123 5.94 -17.22 13.23
CA ASP A 123 4.96 -17.22 12.12
C ASP A 123 4.52 -15.79 11.76
N GLU A 124 4.23 -14.94 12.73
CA GLU A 124 3.80 -13.56 12.46
C GLU A 124 4.93 -12.71 11.85
N LYS A 125 6.14 -12.89 12.32
CA LYS A 125 7.33 -12.27 11.72
C LYS A 125 7.51 -12.70 10.27
N LEU A 126 7.37 -13.99 9.99
CA LEU A 126 7.46 -14.55 8.64
C LEU A 126 6.37 -13.99 7.73
N ILE A 127 5.12 -13.90 8.20
CA ILE A 127 4.00 -13.32 7.43
C ILE A 127 4.34 -11.89 7.01
N ILE A 128 4.90 -11.09 7.91
CA ILE A 128 5.25 -9.71 7.61
C ILE A 128 6.42 -9.61 6.64
N GLU A 129 7.44 -10.45 6.80
CA GLU A 129 8.56 -10.51 5.85
C GLU A 129 8.07 -10.88 4.44
N GLU A 130 7.18 -11.89 4.33
CA GLU A 130 6.54 -12.28 3.07
C GLU A 130 5.72 -11.13 2.46
N LEU A 131 4.97 -10.40 3.28
CA LEU A 131 4.17 -9.26 2.84
C LEU A 131 5.04 -8.10 2.36
N LEU A 132 6.12 -7.79 3.07
CA LEU A 132 7.10 -6.79 2.66
C LEU A 132 7.77 -7.17 1.34
N PHE A 133 8.09 -8.45 1.17
CA PHE A 133 8.62 -8.97 -0.09
C PHE A 133 7.60 -8.82 -1.22
N PHE A 134 6.33 -9.19 -1.02
CA PHE A 134 5.26 -8.98 -1.99
C PHE A 134 5.16 -7.52 -2.43
N ARG A 135 5.22 -6.59 -1.47
CA ARG A 135 5.19 -5.14 -1.75
C ARG A 135 6.39 -4.67 -2.55
N SER A 136 7.57 -5.20 -2.29
CA SER A 136 8.79 -4.83 -3.02
C SER A 136 8.73 -5.21 -4.50
N LEU A 137 8.00 -6.29 -4.82
CA LEU A 137 7.78 -6.75 -6.18
C LEU A 137 6.65 -6.00 -6.90
N HIS A 138 5.70 -5.42 -6.15
CA HIS A 138 4.47 -4.84 -6.71
C HIS A 138 4.24 -3.42 -6.19
N GLN A 139 4.68 -2.42 -6.94
CA GLN A 139 4.60 -0.99 -6.57
C GLN A 139 3.17 -0.48 -6.28
N GLU A 140 2.17 -1.05 -6.97
CA GLU A 140 0.75 -0.71 -6.81
C GLU A 140 0.01 -1.74 -5.95
N SER A 141 0.69 -2.35 -4.97
CA SER A 141 0.05 -3.31 -4.08
C SER A 141 -0.85 -2.65 -3.03
N ILE A 142 -1.80 -3.41 -2.56
CA ILE A 142 -2.61 -3.14 -1.36
C ILE A 142 -2.74 -4.45 -0.61
N ASP A 143 -2.63 -4.38 0.70
CA ASP A 143 -2.88 -5.51 1.59
C ASP A 143 -4.00 -5.18 2.57
N TYR A 144 -4.58 -6.21 3.13
CA TYR A 144 -5.67 -6.11 4.06
C TYR A 144 -5.66 -7.27 5.04
N LEU A 145 -5.85 -6.97 6.32
CA LEU A 145 -6.11 -7.98 7.34
C LEU A 145 -7.62 -8.23 7.38
N VAL A 146 -8.06 -9.48 7.18
CA VAL A 146 -9.48 -9.83 7.17
C VAL A 146 -10.07 -9.62 8.56
N GLU A 147 -11.02 -8.69 8.68
CA GLU A 147 -11.58 -8.21 9.96
C GLU A 147 -13.00 -8.72 10.23
N ASP A 148 -13.65 -9.26 9.21
CA ASP A 148 -15.03 -9.75 9.30
C ASP A 148 -15.20 -11.12 8.65
N ASP A 149 -16.36 -11.71 8.83
CA ASP A 149 -16.74 -13.02 8.28
C ASP A 149 -17.41 -12.93 6.91
N ALA A 150 -17.45 -11.76 6.31
CA ALA A 150 -18.21 -11.47 5.10
C ALA A 150 -17.84 -12.35 3.91
N MET A 151 -16.57 -12.78 3.85
CA MET A 151 -16.03 -13.59 2.76
C MET A 151 -15.70 -15.03 3.18
N PHE A 152 -16.23 -15.48 4.33
CA PHE A 152 -16.13 -16.89 4.76
C PHE A 152 -16.88 -17.82 3.79
N PRO A 153 -16.40 -19.04 3.51
CA PRO A 153 -15.22 -19.71 4.10
C PRO A 153 -13.90 -19.47 3.34
N GLN A 154 -13.93 -18.69 2.26
CA GLN A 154 -12.76 -18.48 1.41
C GLN A 154 -11.64 -17.73 2.16
N TYR A 155 -12.04 -16.71 2.91
CA TYR A 155 -11.16 -15.88 3.73
C TYR A 155 -11.61 -15.98 5.18
N LEU A 156 -10.67 -16.30 6.04
CA LEU A 156 -10.92 -16.43 7.48
C LEU A 156 -10.58 -15.13 8.20
N LEU A 157 -11.19 -14.94 9.35
CA LEU A 157 -10.82 -13.83 10.24
C LEU A 157 -9.32 -13.90 10.56
N ASN A 158 -8.63 -12.76 10.46
CA ASN A 158 -7.19 -12.61 10.62
C ASN A 158 -6.32 -13.24 9.50
N ASP A 159 -6.89 -13.66 8.38
CA ASP A 159 -6.10 -13.91 7.18
C ASP A 159 -5.48 -12.58 6.68
N TYR A 160 -4.23 -12.64 6.20
CA TYR A 160 -3.62 -11.55 5.47
C TYR A 160 -3.84 -11.76 3.98
N VAL A 161 -4.33 -10.75 3.29
CA VAL A 161 -4.56 -10.79 1.85
C VAL A 161 -3.91 -9.61 1.16
N ALA A 162 -3.44 -9.82 -0.07
CA ALA A 162 -2.87 -8.74 -0.85
C ALA A 162 -3.22 -8.87 -2.33
N GLY A 163 -3.17 -7.73 -3.02
CA GLY A 163 -3.48 -7.62 -4.44
C GLY A 163 -2.81 -6.43 -5.09
N ILE A 164 -2.95 -6.32 -6.41
CA ILE A 164 -2.42 -5.20 -7.19
C ILE A 164 -3.58 -4.29 -7.60
N LYS A 165 -3.50 -3.02 -7.22
CA LYS A 165 -4.53 -2.01 -7.46
C LYS A 165 -4.81 -1.82 -8.94
N ARG A 166 -6.09 -1.67 -9.26
CA ARG A 166 -6.59 -1.22 -10.54
C ARG A 166 -7.46 0.00 -10.33
N TYR A 167 -7.38 0.93 -11.27
CA TYR A 167 -8.01 2.24 -11.17
C TYR A 167 -8.96 2.48 -12.35
N LYS A 168 -9.96 3.32 -12.15
CA LYS A 168 -10.87 3.81 -13.20
C LYS A 168 -11.44 2.67 -14.06
N LYS A 169 -11.30 2.74 -15.38
CA LYS A 169 -11.82 1.73 -16.33
C LYS A 169 -11.28 0.32 -16.11
N ASN A 170 -10.12 0.16 -15.45
CA ASN A 170 -9.58 -1.16 -15.22
C ASN A 170 -10.24 -1.88 -14.04
N ILE A 171 -11.00 -1.18 -13.20
CA ILE A 171 -11.79 -1.80 -12.12
C ILE A 171 -12.88 -2.70 -12.71
N SER A 172 -13.53 -2.29 -13.80
CA SER A 172 -14.60 -3.09 -14.44
C SER A 172 -14.14 -4.47 -14.93
N LYS A 173 -12.84 -4.62 -15.20
CA LYS A 173 -12.26 -5.92 -15.58
C LYS A 173 -12.17 -6.91 -14.41
N LEU A 174 -12.39 -6.44 -13.19
CA LEU A 174 -12.35 -7.24 -11.96
C LEU A 174 -13.73 -7.70 -11.51
N ILE A 175 -14.79 -7.36 -12.25
CA ILE A 175 -16.15 -7.82 -11.94
C ILE A 175 -16.16 -9.35 -11.87
N GLY A 176 -16.76 -9.88 -10.82
CA GLY A 176 -16.78 -11.32 -10.53
C GLY A 176 -15.68 -11.80 -9.60
N ASN A 177 -14.65 -11.02 -9.35
CA ASN A 177 -13.54 -11.40 -8.46
C ASN A 177 -13.75 -10.88 -7.03
N ASP A 178 -13.11 -11.57 -6.10
CA ASP A 178 -12.93 -11.10 -4.73
C ASP A 178 -11.81 -10.08 -4.69
N CYS A 179 -12.12 -8.89 -4.22
CA CYS A 179 -11.23 -7.74 -4.30
C CYS A 179 -11.09 -7.05 -2.93
N ILE A 180 -9.87 -6.60 -2.65
CA ILE A 180 -9.65 -5.54 -1.69
C ILE A 180 -10.06 -4.24 -2.39
N VAL A 181 -11.07 -3.57 -1.88
CA VAL A 181 -11.63 -2.34 -2.47
C VAL A 181 -11.39 -1.16 -1.54
N GLN A 182 -11.00 -0.03 -2.12
CA GLN A 182 -10.91 1.24 -1.42
C GLN A 182 -12.00 2.17 -1.94
N MET A 183 -12.90 2.56 -1.03
CA MET A 183 -14.03 3.45 -1.33
C MET A 183 -13.60 4.92 -1.27
N SER A 184 -14.43 5.80 -1.83
CA SER A 184 -14.17 7.25 -1.85
C SER A 184 -14.15 7.89 -0.46
N ASP A 185 -14.80 7.29 0.54
CA ASP A 185 -14.77 7.69 1.95
C ASP A 185 -13.49 7.23 2.70
N GLY A 186 -12.57 6.56 2.00
CA GLY A 186 -11.33 6.02 2.56
C GLY A 186 -11.45 4.62 3.16
N LYS A 187 -12.66 4.06 3.26
CA LYS A 187 -12.90 2.71 3.79
C LYS A 187 -12.29 1.65 2.89
N VAL A 188 -11.66 0.67 3.49
CA VAL A 188 -11.10 -0.50 2.77
C VAL A 188 -11.82 -1.76 3.23
N LEU A 189 -12.28 -2.56 2.28
CA LEU A 189 -13.02 -3.80 2.53
C LEU A 189 -12.55 -4.91 1.60
N LEU A 190 -12.74 -6.15 2.03
CA LEU A 190 -12.63 -7.33 1.17
C LEU A 190 -14.04 -7.80 0.79
N ARG A 191 -14.39 -7.71 -0.51
CA ARG A 191 -15.74 -8.05 -1.02
C ARG A 191 -15.65 -8.61 -2.44
N CYS A 192 -16.66 -9.36 -2.83
CA CYS A 192 -16.85 -9.74 -4.22
C CYS A 192 -17.38 -8.55 -5.02
N LEU A 193 -16.67 -8.18 -6.10
CA LEU A 193 -17.00 -7.04 -6.94
C LEU A 193 -18.06 -7.42 -7.99
N ARG A 194 -19.13 -6.67 -8.08
CA ARG A 194 -20.20 -6.83 -9.06
C ARG A 194 -20.48 -5.52 -9.80
N GLU A 195 -21.08 -5.65 -10.97
CA GLU A 195 -21.57 -4.52 -11.73
C GLU A 195 -22.76 -3.85 -11.01
N SER A 196 -22.83 -2.54 -11.11
CA SER A 196 -23.99 -1.77 -10.67
C SER A 196 -24.76 -1.24 -11.88
N PRO A 197 -26.11 -1.07 -11.80
CA PRO A 197 -26.90 -0.40 -12.82
C PRO A 197 -26.41 1.04 -13.09
N SER A 198 -25.85 1.70 -12.08
CA SER A 198 -25.34 3.06 -12.18
C SER A 198 -23.94 3.06 -12.81
N LYS A 199 -23.79 3.74 -13.94
CA LYS A 199 -22.52 3.82 -14.69
C LYS A 199 -21.38 4.37 -13.82
N GLY A 200 -20.28 3.63 -13.77
CA GLY A 200 -19.09 4.01 -13.01
C GLY A 200 -19.14 3.69 -11.52
N LYS A 201 -20.23 3.07 -11.06
CA LYS A 201 -20.40 2.56 -9.71
C LYS A 201 -20.39 1.05 -9.69
N TYR A 202 -20.23 0.49 -8.50
CA TYR A 202 -20.08 -0.95 -8.30
C TYR A 202 -20.99 -1.44 -7.16
N THR A 203 -21.32 -2.70 -7.19
CA THR A 203 -21.97 -3.39 -6.07
C THR A 203 -20.93 -4.31 -5.39
N LEU A 204 -20.86 -4.23 -4.08
CA LEU A 204 -19.97 -5.05 -3.25
C LEU A 204 -20.79 -6.07 -2.49
N LEU A 205 -20.45 -7.35 -2.65
CA LEU A 205 -21.19 -8.47 -2.04
C LEU A 205 -20.33 -9.19 -1.01
N CYS A 206 -20.97 -9.61 0.09
CA CYS A 206 -20.47 -10.68 0.94
C CYS A 206 -20.75 -12.02 0.27
N THR A 207 -19.78 -12.95 0.28
CA THR A 207 -19.99 -14.32 -0.19
C THR A 207 -20.55 -15.24 0.90
N ASN A 208 -20.36 -14.86 2.15
CA ASN A 208 -20.96 -15.56 3.29
C ASN A 208 -22.43 -15.17 3.45
N THR A 209 -23.34 -16.11 3.17
CA THR A 209 -24.78 -15.90 3.32
C THR A 209 -25.26 -15.81 4.78
N LYS A 210 -24.41 -16.20 5.73
CA LYS A 210 -24.67 -16.19 7.18
C LYS A 210 -23.82 -15.14 7.90
N THR A 211 -23.32 -14.16 7.16
CA THR A 211 -22.46 -13.11 7.74
C THR A 211 -23.18 -12.29 8.80
N ASN A 212 -22.43 -11.92 9.84
CA ASN A 212 -22.88 -10.94 10.84
C ASN A 212 -22.64 -9.47 10.41
N SER A 213 -22.17 -9.26 9.19
CA SER A 213 -21.99 -7.90 8.65
C SER A 213 -23.33 -7.16 8.59
N ALA A 214 -23.35 -5.95 9.13
CA ALA A 214 -24.53 -5.07 9.10
C ALA A 214 -24.95 -4.70 7.66
N THR A 215 -24.02 -4.75 6.71
CA THR A 215 -24.23 -4.39 5.31
C THR A 215 -23.68 -5.49 4.38
N PRO A 216 -24.43 -6.60 4.21
CA PRO A 216 -23.97 -7.71 3.37
C PRO A 216 -23.87 -7.35 1.88
N ILE A 217 -24.61 -6.31 1.46
CA ILE A 217 -24.57 -5.79 0.10
C ILE A 217 -24.47 -4.27 0.18
N LEU A 218 -23.50 -3.71 -0.54
CA LEU A 218 -23.36 -2.27 -0.73
C LEU A 218 -23.59 -1.95 -2.21
N HIS A 219 -24.67 -1.24 -2.50
CA HIS A 219 -25.04 -0.83 -3.85
C HIS A 219 -24.47 0.55 -4.22
N ASP A 220 -24.21 0.76 -5.51
CA ASP A 220 -23.84 2.05 -6.09
C ASP A 220 -22.63 2.73 -5.43
N VAL A 221 -21.61 1.92 -5.12
CA VAL A 221 -20.39 2.39 -4.45
C VAL A 221 -19.41 2.97 -5.46
N GLU A 222 -18.82 4.11 -5.13
CA GLU A 222 -17.71 4.70 -5.87
C GLU A 222 -16.38 4.19 -5.28
N LEU A 223 -15.52 3.68 -6.17
CA LEU A 223 -14.23 3.11 -5.78
C LEU A 223 -13.06 3.99 -6.25
N ILE A 224 -12.14 4.25 -5.36
CA ILE A 224 -10.82 4.82 -5.69
C ILE A 224 -10.00 3.78 -6.44
N CYS A 225 -9.93 2.57 -5.91
CA CYS A 225 -9.27 1.43 -6.52
C CYS A 225 -9.90 0.11 -6.07
N ALA A 226 -9.62 -0.94 -6.84
CA ALA A 226 -9.90 -2.33 -6.47
C ALA A 226 -8.68 -3.19 -6.82
N ALA A 227 -8.39 -4.20 -6.02
CA ALA A 227 -7.28 -5.12 -6.23
C ALA A 227 -7.80 -6.56 -6.06
N PRO A 228 -7.73 -7.42 -7.09
CA PRO A 228 -8.08 -8.82 -6.93
C PRO A 228 -7.10 -9.45 -5.94
N VAL A 229 -7.60 -10.31 -5.08
CA VAL A 229 -6.74 -11.05 -4.14
C VAL A 229 -5.88 -12.03 -4.91
N ILE A 230 -4.57 -11.87 -4.86
CA ILE A 230 -3.58 -12.73 -5.52
C ILE A 230 -2.57 -13.33 -4.55
N TRP A 231 -2.60 -12.90 -3.29
CA TRP A 231 -1.77 -13.43 -2.22
C TRP A 231 -2.62 -13.55 -0.95
N ILE A 232 -2.51 -14.70 -0.29
CA ILE A 232 -3.21 -15.03 0.96
C ILE A 232 -2.22 -15.72 1.88
N ARG A 233 -2.15 -15.27 3.13
CA ARG A 233 -1.39 -15.94 4.18
C ARG A 233 -2.27 -16.14 5.40
N ARG A 234 -2.49 -17.39 5.73
CA ARG A 234 -3.19 -17.81 6.95
C ARG A 234 -2.22 -17.92 8.08
N ARG A 235 -2.65 -17.52 9.26
CA ARG A 235 -1.95 -17.91 10.47
C ARG A 235 -2.05 -19.42 10.64
N ASN A 236 -0.97 -20.05 11.07
CA ASN A 236 -1.05 -21.45 11.46
C ASN A 236 -2.06 -21.56 12.60
N PRO A 237 -3.12 -22.39 12.47
CA PRO A 237 -3.99 -22.66 13.59
C PRO A 237 -3.14 -23.22 14.73
N GLU A 238 -3.42 -22.79 15.95
CA GLU A 238 -2.78 -23.38 17.12
C GLU A 238 -3.12 -24.87 17.15
N ILE A 239 -2.09 -25.72 17.10
CA ILE A 239 -2.22 -27.13 17.35
C ILE A 239 -2.28 -27.34 18.86
#